data_2bba48b16d6bb2e780d731f285e1d469
#
_entry.id   2bba48b16d6bb2e780d731f285e1d469
#
_cell.length_a   1.000
_cell.length_b   1.000
_cell.length_c   1.000
_cell.angle_alpha   90.00
_cell.angle_beta   90.00
_cell.angle_gamma   90.00
#
_symmetry.space_group_name_H-M   'P 1'
#
loop_
_entity.id
_entity.type
_entity.pdbx_description
1 polymer ?
#
loop_
_entity_poly.entity_id
_entity_poly.type
_entity_poly.pdbx_seq_one_letter_code
_entity_poly.pdbx_strand_id
1 'polypeptide(L)'
;MKHQQILRLCCAAAFAAVIYVFTAIFHIPVHTGYTHVGDGFIYLAACLLPWPYAAAAGAIGAGLADLFSGYAIWFPGTVIIKALTALCFSHQAERIVCVRNLAGLIPAWALCIGGYFMYEGIITGNFGVALLGIPGYIVQVLSSTAVFLALGKALDGIRIKSRLQLH
;
A
#
# COMPACT_ATOMS: atom_id res chain seq x y z
N MET A 1 -20.22 18.17 8.55
CA MET A 1 -19.45 17.88 7.31
C MET A 1 -17.98 18.25 7.44
N LYS A 2 -17.62 19.50 7.79
CA LYS A 2 -16.18 19.91 7.89
C LYS A 2 -15.35 19.10 8.87
N HIS A 3 -15.87 18.75 10.04
CA HIS A 3 -15.13 18.00 11.07
C HIS A 3 -14.71 16.58 10.60
N GLN A 4 -15.61 15.83 9.97
CA GLN A 4 -15.28 14.50 9.42
C GLN A 4 -14.27 14.56 8.29
N GLN A 5 -14.32 15.59 7.44
CA GLN A 5 -13.33 15.78 6.38
C GLN A 5 -11.93 16.03 6.95
N ILE A 6 -11.85 16.88 7.99
CA ILE A 6 -10.58 17.15 8.68
C ILE A 6 -10.05 15.87 9.32
N LEU A 7 -10.90 15.09 10.00
CA LEU A 7 -10.48 13.83 10.60
C LEU A 7 -9.94 12.83 9.55
N ARG A 8 -10.62 12.69 8.40
CA ARG A 8 -10.17 11.85 7.30
C ARG A 8 -8.83 12.30 6.73
N LEU A 9 -8.63 13.62 6.59
CA LEU A 9 -7.34 14.19 6.15
C LEU A 9 -6.22 13.92 7.15
N CYS A 10 -6.47 14.14 8.45
CA CYS A 10 -5.49 13.84 9.48
C CYS A 10 -5.11 12.35 9.51
N CYS A 11 -6.10 11.46 9.40
CA CYS A 11 -5.85 10.03 9.33
C CYS A 11 -5.07 9.65 8.05
N ALA A 12 -5.40 10.23 6.90
CA ALA A 12 -4.68 9.99 5.66
C ALA A 12 -3.22 10.46 5.74
N ALA A 13 -2.97 11.63 6.34
CA ALA A 13 -1.62 12.14 6.58
C ALA A 13 -0.82 11.23 7.54
N ALA A 14 -1.45 10.74 8.62
CA ALA A 14 -0.82 9.80 9.53
C ALA A 14 -0.48 8.48 8.83
N PHE A 15 -1.39 7.93 8.00
CA PHE A 15 -1.12 6.75 7.20
C PHE A 15 -0.01 7.00 6.18
N ALA A 16 0.01 8.15 5.49
CA ALA A 16 1.10 8.48 4.56
C ALA A 16 2.46 8.49 5.26
N ALA A 17 2.54 9.07 6.46
CA ALA A 17 3.77 9.07 7.25
C ALA A 17 4.20 7.65 7.67
N VAL A 18 3.27 6.82 8.13
CA VAL A 18 3.56 5.42 8.48
C VAL A 18 3.99 4.62 7.25
N ILE A 19 3.28 4.75 6.12
CA ILE A 19 3.64 4.10 4.86
C ILE A 19 5.05 4.52 4.43
N TYR A 20 5.37 5.83 4.49
CA TYR A 20 6.70 6.34 4.20
C TYR A 20 7.77 5.66 5.07
N VAL A 21 7.59 5.67 6.38
CA VAL A 21 8.55 5.09 7.33
C VAL A 21 8.79 3.60 7.06
N PHE A 22 7.72 2.82 6.90
CA PHE A 22 7.83 1.37 6.67
C PHE A 22 8.28 1.00 5.25
N THR A 23 8.16 1.91 4.30
CA THR A 23 8.72 1.75 2.96
C THR A 23 10.18 2.19 2.91
N ALA A 24 10.54 3.35 3.49
CA ALA A 24 11.88 3.92 3.38
C ALA A 24 12.89 3.29 4.36
N ILE A 25 12.47 2.93 5.58
CA ILE A 25 13.39 2.42 6.61
C ILE A 25 13.49 0.89 6.57
N PHE A 26 12.35 0.20 6.39
CA PHE A 26 12.29 -1.27 6.38
C PHE A 26 12.27 -1.81 4.94
N HIS A 27 13.25 -1.39 4.13
CA HIS A 27 13.40 -1.90 2.78
C HIS A 27 14.65 -2.76 2.63
N ILE A 28 14.58 -3.74 1.74
CA ILE A 28 15.68 -4.61 1.36
C ILE A 28 15.94 -4.39 -0.12
N PRO A 29 17.14 -3.93 -0.53
CA PRO A 29 17.48 -3.79 -1.94
C PRO A 29 17.38 -5.13 -2.66
N VAL A 30 16.76 -5.13 -3.84
CA VAL A 30 16.64 -6.30 -4.70
C VAL A 30 16.89 -5.84 -6.14
N HIS A 31 17.79 -6.52 -6.84
CA HIS A 31 18.13 -6.30 -8.24
C HIS A 31 18.19 -4.80 -8.63
N THR A 32 17.15 -4.24 -9.26
CA THR A 32 17.07 -2.83 -9.70
C THR A 32 16.30 -1.92 -8.78
N GLY A 33 15.58 -2.47 -7.80
CA GLY A 33 14.72 -1.73 -6.86
C GLY A 33 14.90 -2.20 -5.43
N TYR A 34 13.80 -2.23 -4.69
CA TYR A 34 13.78 -2.73 -3.32
C TYR A 34 12.42 -3.34 -2.96
N THR A 35 12.40 -4.20 -1.96
CA THR A 35 11.18 -4.77 -1.36
C THR A 35 10.96 -4.22 0.04
N HIS A 36 9.71 -4.09 0.47
CA HIS A 36 9.34 -3.47 1.74
C HIS A 36 7.98 -4.00 2.26
N VAL A 37 7.65 -3.67 3.50
CA VAL A 37 6.40 -4.07 4.15
C VAL A 37 5.32 -2.96 4.16
N GLY A 38 5.61 -1.81 3.58
CA GLY A 38 4.76 -0.62 3.60
C GLY A 38 3.37 -0.82 3.00
N ASP A 39 3.19 -1.76 2.05
CA ASP A 39 1.90 -2.03 1.42
C ASP A 39 0.85 -2.54 2.41
N GLY A 40 1.26 -3.23 3.49
CA GLY A 40 0.35 -3.66 4.54
C GLY A 40 -0.40 -2.49 5.19
N PHE A 41 0.25 -1.33 5.32
CA PHE A 41 -0.37 -0.10 5.82
C PHE A 41 -1.25 0.57 4.78
N ILE A 42 -0.97 0.42 3.48
CA ILE A 42 -1.88 0.86 2.40
C ILE A 42 -3.17 0.05 2.44
N TYR A 43 -3.09 -1.28 2.62
CA TYR A 43 -4.26 -2.16 2.76
C TYR A 43 -5.10 -1.76 3.99
N LEU A 44 -4.45 -1.45 5.13
CA LEU A 44 -5.13 -0.96 6.34
C LEU A 44 -5.81 0.39 6.10
N ALA A 45 -5.11 1.35 5.49
CA ALA A 45 -5.67 2.66 5.15
C ALA A 45 -6.91 2.52 4.26
N ALA A 46 -6.86 1.65 3.25
CA ALA A 46 -7.95 1.41 2.32
C ALA A 46 -9.15 0.68 2.97
N CYS A 47 -8.93 -0.05 4.07
CA CYS A 47 -10.00 -0.63 4.88
C CYS A 47 -10.63 0.36 5.86
N LEU A 48 -9.95 1.45 6.20
CA LEU A 48 -10.38 2.43 7.21
C LEU A 48 -10.87 3.74 6.60
N LEU A 49 -10.30 4.17 5.48
CA LEU A 49 -10.57 5.46 4.86
C LEU A 49 -11.32 5.29 3.53
N PRO A 50 -12.17 6.26 3.14
CA PRO A 50 -12.68 6.34 1.78
C PRO A 50 -11.54 6.35 0.77
N TRP A 51 -11.76 5.69 -0.39
CA TRP A 51 -10.71 5.42 -1.38
C TRP A 51 -9.85 6.64 -1.79
N PRO A 52 -10.37 7.88 -1.95
CA PRO A 52 -9.52 9.00 -2.35
C PRO A 52 -8.45 9.34 -1.30
N TYR A 53 -8.80 9.22 -0.02
CA TYR A 53 -7.88 9.46 1.09
C TYR A 53 -6.86 8.33 1.24
N ALA A 54 -7.31 7.09 1.09
CA ALA A 54 -6.41 5.92 1.14
C ALA A 54 -5.45 5.91 -0.06
N ALA A 55 -5.95 6.21 -1.27
CA ALA A 55 -5.14 6.32 -2.47
C ALA A 55 -4.09 7.43 -2.35
N ALA A 56 -4.49 8.61 -1.85
CA ALA A 56 -3.56 9.71 -1.59
C ALA A 56 -2.49 9.33 -0.54
N ALA A 57 -2.89 8.68 0.56
CA ALA A 57 -1.96 8.23 1.59
C ALA A 57 -0.93 7.22 1.03
N GLY A 58 -1.38 6.24 0.26
CA GLY A 58 -0.52 5.24 -0.37
C GLY A 58 0.43 5.86 -1.40
N ALA A 59 -0.10 6.67 -2.31
CA ALA A 59 0.68 7.31 -3.36
C ALA A 59 1.74 8.28 -2.80
N ILE A 60 1.35 9.14 -1.84
CA ILE A 60 2.26 10.11 -1.22
C ILE A 60 3.30 9.39 -0.37
N GLY A 61 2.87 8.49 0.53
CA GLY A 61 3.79 7.83 1.45
C GLY A 61 4.84 6.98 0.72
N ALA A 62 4.41 6.10 -0.19
CA ALA A 62 5.33 5.26 -0.94
C ALA A 62 6.14 6.06 -1.99
N GLY A 63 5.50 7.04 -2.66
CA GLY A 63 6.20 7.88 -3.62
C GLY A 63 7.31 8.72 -2.98
N LEU A 64 7.06 9.32 -1.80
CA LEU A 64 8.11 10.04 -1.07
C LEU A 64 9.24 9.10 -0.62
N ALA A 65 8.92 7.84 -0.28
CA ALA A 65 9.94 6.85 0.04
C ALA A 65 10.88 6.62 -1.15
N ASP A 66 10.36 6.47 -2.36
CA ASP A 66 11.19 6.32 -3.56
C ASP A 66 12.11 7.53 -3.78
N LEU A 67 11.56 8.75 -3.63
CA LEU A 67 12.31 9.99 -3.85
C LEU A 67 13.48 10.15 -2.85
N PHE A 68 13.22 9.87 -1.57
CA PHE A 68 14.21 10.08 -0.51
C PHE A 68 15.13 8.89 -0.26
N SER A 69 14.80 7.70 -0.77
CA SER A 69 15.65 6.50 -0.66
C SER A 69 16.57 6.29 -1.86
N GLY A 70 16.61 7.23 -2.83
CA GLY A 70 17.49 7.14 -4.00
C GLY A 70 16.89 6.36 -5.18
N TYR A 71 15.60 6.03 -5.13
CA TYR A 71 14.88 5.28 -6.16
C TYR A 71 13.90 6.15 -6.95
N ALA A 72 14.23 7.42 -7.20
CA ALA A 72 13.34 8.40 -7.82
C ALA A 72 12.75 7.96 -9.18
N ILE A 73 13.46 7.11 -9.93
CA ILE A 73 12.98 6.56 -11.19
C ILE A 73 11.70 5.70 -11.02
N TRP A 74 11.50 5.11 -9.82
CA TRP A 74 10.33 4.30 -9.51
C TRP A 74 9.11 5.13 -9.12
N PHE A 75 9.30 6.38 -8.70
CA PHE A 75 8.25 7.27 -8.20
C PHE A 75 6.97 7.30 -9.06
N PRO A 76 7.02 7.51 -10.40
CA PRO A 76 5.80 7.60 -11.20
C PRO A 76 5.00 6.29 -11.20
N GLY A 77 5.68 5.16 -11.35
CA GLY A 77 5.05 3.83 -11.30
C GLY A 77 4.46 3.54 -9.92
N THR A 78 5.21 3.82 -8.87
CA THR A 78 4.77 3.63 -7.49
C THR A 78 3.51 4.43 -7.17
N VAL A 79 3.46 5.72 -7.51
CA VAL A 79 2.28 6.55 -7.27
C VAL A 79 1.02 5.94 -7.90
N ILE A 80 1.11 5.50 -9.15
CA ILE A 80 -0.03 4.90 -9.87
C ILE A 80 -0.41 3.56 -9.25
N ILE A 81 0.55 2.66 -9.06
CA ILE A 81 0.30 1.30 -8.53
C ILE A 81 -0.30 1.37 -7.12
N LYS A 82 0.25 2.22 -6.23
CA LYS A 82 -0.25 2.32 -4.84
C LYS A 82 -1.60 3.00 -4.74
N ALA A 83 -1.88 3.99 -5.59
CA ALA A 83 -3.22 4.57 -5.68
C ALA A 83 -4.27 3.54 -6.12
N LEU A 84 -3.96 2.75 -7.16
CA LEU A 84 -4.85 1.68 -7.65
C LEU A 84 -5.01 0.55 -6.62
N THR A 85 -3.97 0.20 -5.89
CA THR A 85 -4.01 -0.80 -4.82
C THR A 85 -5.07 -0.46 -3.76
N ALA A 86 -5.25 0.82 -3.42
CA ALA A 86 -6.26 1.24 -2.47
C ALA A 86 -7.70 0.93 -2.93
N LEU A 87 -7.96 0.81 -4.23
CA LEU A 87 -9.28 0.44 -4.77
C LEU A 87 -9.66 -1.03 -4.52
N CYS A 88 -8.68 -1.88 -4.23
CA CYS A 88 -8.91 -3.31 -4.04
C CYS A 88 -9.63 -3.64 -2.73
N PHE A 89 -9.64 -2.71 -1.77
CA PHE A 89 -10.20 -2.90 -0.43
C PHE A 89 -11.45 -2.07 -0.19
N SER A 90 -12.22 -2.42 0.84
CA SER A 90 -13.45 -1.74 1.20
C SER A 90 -13.40 -1.20 2.63
N HIS A 91 -13.57 0.12 2.76
CA HIS A 91 -13.73 0.77 4.07
C HIS A 91 -15.14 0.57 4.66
N GLN A 92 -16.12 0.21 3.82
CA GLN A 92 -17.53 0.02 4.25
C GLN A 92 -17.76 -1.31 4.96
N ALA A 93 -16.87 -2.29 4.80
CA ALA A 93 -16.99 -3.58 5.50
C ALA A 93 -16.90 -3.36 7.03
N GLU A 94 -17.69 -4.09 7.81
CA GLU A 94 -17.72 -3.96 9.28
C GLU A 94 -16.37 -4.26 9.95
N ARG A 95 -15.61 -5.21 9.36
CA ARG A 95 -14.29 -5.63 9.85
C ARG A 95 -13.22 -5.36 8.80
N ILE A 96 -12.01 -5.12 9.26
CA ILE A 96 -10.83 -4.98 8.40
C ILE A 96 -10.52 -6.34 7.78
N VAL A 97 -10.42 -7.39 8.60
CA VAL A 97 -10.18 -8.75 8.14
C VAL A 97 -11.52 -9.44 7.91
N CYS A 98 -12.02 -9.35 6.69
CA CYS A 98 -13.26 -9.98 6.24
C CYS A 98 -13.07 -10.56 4.83
N VAL A 99 -13.98 -11.43 4.41
CA VAL A 99 -13.91 -12.12 3.10
C VAL A 99 -13.72 -11.13 1.94
N ARG A 100 -14.44 -9.99 1.96
CA ARG A 100 -14.33 -8.94 0.92
C ARG A 100 -12.91 -8.38 0.82
N ASN A 101 -12.28 -8.06 1.96
CA ASN A 101 -10.95 -7.48 1.99
C ASN A 101 -9.85 -8.53 1.78
N LEU A 102 -10.06 -9.76 2.21
CA LEU A 102 -9.17 -10.88 1.88
C LEU A 102 -9.17 -11.17 0.38
N ALA A 103 -10.35 -11.16 -0.27
CA ALA A 103 -10.43 -11.30 -1.71
C ALA A 103 -9.75 -10.12 -2.44
N GLY A 104 -9.73 -8.92 -1.83
CA GLY A 104 -9.04 -7.74 -2.34
C GLY A 104 -7.51 -7.88 -2.40
N LEU A 105 -6.92 -8.82 -1.66
CA LEU A 105 -5.49 -9.11 -1.74
C LEU A 105 -5.08 -9.65 -3.12
N ILE A 106 -5.94 -10.43 -3.77
CA ILE A 106 -5.63 -11.03 -5.09
C ILE A 106 -5.37 -9.94 -6.14
N PRO A 107 -6.29 -8.99 -6.41
CA PRO A 107 -6.02 -7.91 -7.35
C PRO A 107 -4.92 -6.96 -6.86
N ALA A 108 -4.75 -6.75 -5.55
CA ALA A 108 -3.65 -5.95 -5.01
C ALA A 108 -2.27 -6.58 -5.31
N TRP A 109 -2.15 -7.92 -5.19
CA TRP A 109 -0.94 -8.65 -5.57
C TRP A 109 -0.68 -8.58 -7.07
N ALA A 110 -1.73 -8.77 -7.89
CA ALA A 110 -1.62 -8.67 -9.34
C ALA A 110 -1.15 -7.26 -9.78
N LEU A 111 -1.67 -6.20 -9.15
CA LEU A 111 -1.25 -4.82 -9.38
C LEU A 111 0.20 -4.59 -8.95
N CYS A 112 0.62 -5.12 -7.81
CA CYS A 112 1.99 -4.97 -7.34
C CYS A 112 2.95 -5.71 -8.26
N ILE A 113 2.77 -7.03 -8.44
CA ILE A 113 3.71 -7.86 -9.21
C ILE A 113 3.67 -7.46 -10.69
N GLY A 114 2.49 -7.41 -11.30
CA GLY A 114 2.33 -7.09 -12.71
C GLY A 114 2.65 -5.63 -13.02
N GLY A 115 2.21 -4.71 -12.17
CA GLY A 115 2.47 -3.29 -12.34
C GLY A 115 3.96 -2.94 -12.28
N TYR A 116 4.67 -3.45 -11.29
CA TYR A 116 6.12 -3.23 -11.21
C TYR A 116 6.88 -4.00 -12.28
N PHE A 117 6.50 -5.22 -12.63
CA PHE A 117 7.09 -5.93 -13.77
C PHE A 117 6.99 -5.13 -15.07
N MET A 118 5.79 -4.61 -15.37
CA MET A 118 5.57 -3.78 -16.56
C MET A 118 6.36 -2.47 -16.48
N TYR A 119 6.32 -1.80 -15.34
CA TYR A 119 7.03 -0.54 -15.15
C TYR A 119 8.56 -0.72 -15.28
N GLU A 120 9.12 -1.74 -14.64
CA GLU A 120 10.56 -2.07 -14.74
C GLU A 120 10.96 -2.41 -16.16
N GLY A 121 10.16 -3.21 -16.87
CA GLY A 121 10.42 -3.52 -18.28
C GLY A 121 10.46 -2.28 -19.17
N ILE A 122 9.61 -1.29 -18.87
CA ILE A 122 9.58 -0.02 -19.62
C ILE A 122 10.80 0.85 -19.28
N ILE A 123 11.12 1.06 -18.00
CA ILE A 123 12.24 1.97 -17.62
C ILE A 123 13.61 1.38 -17.95
N THR A 124 13.74 0.05 -17.97
CA THR A 124 15.01 -0.63 -18.34
C THR A 124 15.11 -0.94 -19.83
N GLY A 125 13.99 -0.86 -20.56
CA GLY A 125 13.91 -1.31 -21.94
C GLY A 125 14.08 -2.83 -22.11
N ASN A 126 14.02 -3.60 -21.01
CA ASN A 126 14.33 -5.04 -21.04
C ASN A 126 13.45 -5.83 -20.05
N PHE A 127 12.45 -6.53 -20.56
CA PHE A 127 11.57 -7.38 -19.76
C PHE A 127 12.28 -8.61 -19.16
N GLY A 128 13.41 -9.04 -19.70
CA GLY A 128 14.25 -10.08 -19.10
C GLY A 128 14.85 -9.61 -17.76
N VAL A 129 15.22 -8.34 -17.65
CA VAL A 129 15.66 -7.72 -16.40
C VAL A 129 14.49 -7.67 -15.41
N ALA A 130 13.31 -7.25 -15.85
CA ALA A 130 12.12 -7.18 -15.01
C ALA A 130 11.69 -8.54 -14.44
N LEU A 131 11.94 -9.65 -15.14
CA LEU A 131 11.70 -11.00 -14.60
C LEU A 131 12.51 -11.29 -13.33
N LEU A 132 13.71 -10.74 -13.22
CA LEU A 132 14.57 -10.91 -12.04
C LEU A 132 14.04 -10.15 -10.82
N GLY A 133 13.18 -9.14 -11.00
CA GLY A 133 12.50 -8.40 -9.93
C GLY A 133 11.33 -9.17 -9.30
N ILE A 134 10.72 -10.12 -10.03
CA ILE A 134 9.51 -10.83 -9.59
C ILE A 134 9.64 -11.47 -8.19
N PRO A 135 10.73 -12.18 -7.84
CA PRO A 135 10.88 -12.74 -6.49
C PRO A 135 10.79 -11.67 -5.39
N GLY A 136 11.37 -10.48 -5.61
CA GLY A 136 11.28 -9.36 -4.69
C GLY A 136 9.84 -8.87 -4.52
N TYR A 137 9.08 -8.74 -5.60
CA TYR A 137 7.65 -8.34 -5.55
C TYR A 137 6.79 -9.39 -4.84
N ILE A 138 7.08 -10.69 -5.02
CA ILE A 138 6.40 -11.77 -4.28
C ILE A 138 6.67 -11.66 -2.77
N VAL A 139 7.92 -11.45 -2.37
CA VAL A 139 8.28 -11.24 -0.96
C VAL A 139 7.55 -10.02 -0.40
N GLN A 140 7.47 -8.93 -1.17
CA GLN A 140 6.76 -7.71 -0.77
C GLN A 140 5.28 -7.96 -0.48
N VAL A 141 4.54 -8.59 -1.41
CA VAL A 141 3.10 -8.82 -1.21
C VAL A 141 2.83 -9.80 -0.08
N LEU A 142 3.66 -10.81 0.12
CA LEU A 142 3.50 -11.78 1.20
C LEU A 142 3.79 -11.15 2.58
N SER A 143 4.90 -10.43 2.72
CA SER A 143 5.27 -9.75 3.97
C SER A 143 4.26 -8.64 4.33
N SER A 144 3.83 -7.86 3.34
CA SER A 144 2.80 -6.82 3.53
C SER A 144 1.44 -7.43 3.91
N THR A 145 1.11 -8.60 3.37
CA THR A 145 -0.11 -9.33 3.76
C THR A 145 -0.02 -9.82 5.21
N ALA A 146 1.13 -10.31 5.64
CA ALA A 146 1.32 -10.72 7.03
C ALA A 146 1.12 -9.53 8.00
N VAL A 147 1.69 -8.36 7.68
CA VAL A 147 1.50 -7.11 8.44
C VAL A 147 0.02 -6.71 8.46
N PHE A 148 -0.65 -6.72 7.30
CA PHE A 148 -2.08 -6.41 7.18
C PHE A 148 -2.94 -7.33 8.06
N LEU A 149 -2.71 -8.64 8.02
CA LEU A 149 -3.49 -9.62 8.79
C LEU A 149 -3.24 -9.47 10.30
N ALA A 150 -1.99 -9.30 10.72
CA ALA A 150 -1.64 -9.15 12.13
C ALA A 150 -2.26 -7.88 12.73
N LEU A 151 -2.00 -6.73 12.10
CA LEU A 151 -2.52 -5.45 12.57
C LEU A 151 -4.03 -5.33 12.35
N GLY A 152 -4.56 -5.84 11.24
CA GLY A 152 -5.99 -5.83 10.95
C GLY A 152 -6.79 -6.59 11.99
N LYS A 153 -6.34 -7.78 12.40
CA LYS A 153 -6.97 -8.55 13.50
C LYS A 153 -6.89 -7.82 14.83
N ALA A 154 -5.75 -7.22 15.15
CA ALA A 154 -5.60 -6.45 16.39
C ALA A 154 -6.55 -5.24 16.43
N LEU A 155 -6.65 -4.50 15.32
CA LEU A 155 -7.54 -3.35 15.18
C LEU A 155 -9.04 -3.76 15.20
N ASP A 156 -9.39 -4.90 14.62
CA ASP A 156 -10.73 -5.46 14.68
C ASP A 156 -11.08 -5.87 16.13
N GLY A 157 -10.11 -6.39 16.90
CA GLY A 157 -10.28 -6.75 18.30
C GLY A 157 -10.70 -5.57 19.19
N ILE A 158 -10.14 -4.38 18.93
CA ILE A 158 -10.51 -3.14 19.65
C ILE A 158 -11.68 -2.38 18.99
N ARG A 159 -12.29 -2.95 17.94
CA ARG A 159 -13.40 -2.35 17.19
C ARG A 159 -13.08 -0.94 16.68
N ILE A 160 -11.91 -0.74 16.09
CA ILE A 160 -11.42 0.59 15.69
C ILE A 160 -12.38 1.32 14.76
N LYS A 161 -13.05 0.62 13.85
CA LYS A 161 -14.00 1.21 12.90
C LYS A 161 -15.19 1.89 13.56
N SER A 162 -15.75 1.27 14.58
CA SER A 162 -16.87 1.87 15.34
C SER A 162 -16.43 3.08 16.18
N ARG A 163 -15.16 3.14 16.57
CA ARG A 163 -14.60 4.27 17.35
C ARG A 163 -14.24 5.46 16.47
N LEU A 164 -13.72 5.23 15.28
CA LEU A 164 -13.27 6.31 14.39
C LEU A 164 -14.41 6.98 13.60
N GLN A 165 -15.58 6.34 13.46
CA GLN A 165 -16.76 6.88 12.74
C GLN A 165 -16.40 7.53 11.39
N LEU A 166 -15.49 6.93 10.62
CA LEU A 166 -14.99 7.46 9.35
C LEU A 166 -15.88 7.14 8.15
N HIS A 167 -17.11 6.68 8.41
CA HIS A 167 -18.10 6.31 7.38
C HIS A 167 -18.71 7.50 6.66
#